data_bab4aeda15b228240112edab2f8cf021
#
_entry.id   bab4aeda15b228240112edab2f8cf021
#
_cell.length_a   1.000
_cell.length_b   1.000
_cell.length_c   1.000
_cell.angle_alpha   90.00
_cell.angle_beta   90.00
_cell.angle_gamma   90.00
#
_symmetry.space_group_name_H-M   'P 1'
#
loop_
_entity.id
_entity.type
_entity.pdbx_description
1 polymer ?
#
loop_
_entity_poly.entity_id
_entity_poly.type
_entity_poly.pdbx_seq_one_letter_code
_entity_poly.pdbx_strand_id
1 'polypeptide(L)'
;MPNILILGGGAAGLAAALAAAQSAPAAQVIVLERNPKPGKKLLATGNGRCNLDNTGIAPELYFTADPAALRPLLDAVNTADPLRWFHALGLYTRTDEAGRVYPYSNQAADVLALLEHHLAQHHVQLRTGCTVRTLSQSRSGYAVQFETAEGSTETLRADAVICAMGGEAGPQFGTDGFGTRFAAQCGGRVEPLYPCLTALQCAKPRKALAGIRAKAAASLLDGARVLACENGEVQFTDYGLSGICIMQLSGLLAPGRGPKAPAVELDLFPAVDETALASLFAAHAAQTAGGSAADFWLGLLNQKLGRTVWSAAGLQDSDAPAVLTAAQWQKLAHTAKHWRFEGLTPCSWKQAQTTGGGLALREVDQHFQFKGCPGLYFVGETLDCAGSCGGFNLHWAFGSGLVLSLIHISEPTRRSYIS
;
A
#
# COMPACT_ATOMS: atom_id res chain seq x y z
N MET A 1 37.13 3.77 8.57
CA MET A 1 35.86 4.41 8.16
C MET A 1 34.76 3.42 8.40
N PRO A 2 33.64 3.81 9.02
CA PRO A 2 32.52 2.90 9.17
C PRO A 2 31.91 2.58 7.81
N ASN A 3 31.52 1.32 7.63
CA ASN A 3 30.85 0.83 6.42
C ASN A 3 29.37 0.64 6.71
N ILE A 4 28.50 1.31 5.96
CA ILE A 4 27.04 1.20 6.06
C ILE A 4 26.52 0.57 4.78
N LEU A 5 25.88 -0.58 4.92
CA LEU A 5 25.23 -1.26 3.80
C LEU A 5 23.72 -1.06 3.84
N ILE A 6 23.14 -0.62 2.75
CA ILE A 6 21.70 -0.53 2.54
C ILE A 6 21.30 -1.65 1.58
N LEU A 7 20.40 -2.50 2.01
CA LEU A 7 19.88 -3.61 1.21
C LEU A 7 18.55 -3.22 0.60
N GLY A 8 18.55 -2.97 -0.71
CA GLY A 8 17.40 -2.52 -1.51
C GLY A 8 17.46 -1.04 -1.89
N GLY A 9 17.40 -0.75 -3.18
CA GLY A 9 17.38 0.59 -3.79
C GLY A 9 15.95 1.11 -4.06
N GLY A 10 14.99 0.80 -3.18
CA GLY A 10 13.63 1.35 -3.20
C GLY A 10 13.53 2.70 -2.47
N ALA A 11 12.30 3.23 -2.30
CA ALA A 11 12.06 4.51 -1.64
C ALA A 11 12.74 4.61 -0.28
N ALA A 12 12.54 3.64 0.60
CA ALA A 12 13.13 3.62 1.95
C ALA A 12 14.67 3.53 1.90
N GLY A 13 15.21 2.68 1.01
CA GLY A 13 16.66 2.49 0.91
C GLY A 13 17.40 3.70 0.36
N LEU A 14 16.85 4.37 -0.67
CA LEU A 14 17.46 5.58 -1.22
C LEU A 14 17.42 6.74 -0.21
N ALA A 15 16.33 6.89 0.54
CA ALA A 15 16.24 7.87 1.62
C ALA A 15 17.24 7.56 2.75
N ALA A 16 17.31 6.29 3.19
CA ALA A 16 18.25 5.85 4.22
C ALA A 16 19.72 6.06 3.79
N ALA A 17 20.04 5.78 2.53
CA ALA A 17 21.39 5.97 2.01
C ALA A 17 21.83 7.43 2.01
N LEU A 18 20.94 8.32 1.56
CA LEU A 18 21.23 9.75 1.55
C LEU A 18 21.31 10.30 2.98
N ALA A 19 20.38 9.90 3.85
CA ALA A 19 20.36 10.27 5.26
C ALA A 19 21.66 9.84 5.97
N ALA A 20 22.08 8.60 5.76
CA ALA A 20 23.34 8.07 6.33
C ALA A 20 24.56 8.84 5.82
N ALA A 21 24.65 9.12 4.52
CA ALA A 21 25.77 9.87 3.93
C ALA A 21 25.84 11.31 4.43
N GLN A 22 24.70 11.97 4.63
CA GLN A 22 24.62 13.32 5.18
C GLN A 22 25.00 13.36 6.65
N SER A 23 24.57 12.37 7.46
CA SER A 23 24.80 12.32 8.91
C SER A 23 26.21 11.84 9.29
N ALA A 24 26.80 11.00 8.45
CA ALA A 24 28.12 10.41 8.67
C ALA A 24 29.02 10.58 7.43
N PRO A 25 29.48 11.80 7.11
CA PRO A 25 30.26 12.07 5.90
C PRO A 25 31.58 11.27 5.79
N ALA A 26 32.08 10.75 6.91
CA ALA A 26 33.26 9.89 6.96
C ALA A 26 32.93 8.39 6.70
N ALA A 27 31.64 8.02 6.64
CA ALA A 27 31.25 6.63 6.39
C ALA A 27 31.26 6.30 4.89
N GLN A 28 31.62 5.05 4.57
CA GLN A 28 31.37 4.51 3.26
C GLN A 28 29.94 3.95 3.21
N VAL A 29 29.06 4.55 2.38
CA VAL A 29 27.69 4.13 2.23
C VAL A 29 27.54 3.39 0.90
N ILE A 30 27.04 2.15 0.94
CA ILE A 30 26.85 1.29 -0.24
C ILE A 30 25.41 0.80 -0.28
N VAL A 31 24.73 0.99 -1.41
CA VAL A 31 23.40 0.42 -1.66
C VAL A 31 23.53 -0.80 -2.55
N LEU A 32 22.96 -1.93 -2.16
CA LEU A 32 22.86 -3.14 -2.97
C LEU A 32 21.42 -3.25 -3.50
N GLU A 33 21.28 -3.16 -4.83
CA GLU A 33 19.99 -3.28 -5.52
C GLU A 33 20.02 -4.45 -6.50
N ARG A 34 19.01 -5.32 -6.47
CA ARG A 34 18.94 -6.51 -7.34
C ARG A 34 18.59 -6.18 -8.79
N ASN A 35 17.78 -5.16 -9.01
CA ASN A 35 17.42 -4.73 -10.37
C ASN A 35 18.59 -4.00 -11.05
N PRO A 36 18.59 -3.92 -12.40
CA PRO A 36 19.59 -3.13 -13.14
C PRO A 36 19.50 -1.63 -12.88
N LYS A 37 18.38 -1.16 -12.32
CA LYS A 37 18.15 0.25 -11.93
C LYS A 37 17.42 0.29 -10.61
N PRO A 38 17.70 1.29 -9.72
CA PRO A 38 16.97 1.47 -8.47
C PRO A 38 15.56 1.99 -8.72
N GLY A 39 14.75 2.06 -7.67
CA GLY A 39 13.46 2.75 -7.68
C GLY A 39 12.37 2.12 -8.55
N LYS A 40 12.50 0.87 -9.01
CA LYS A 40 11.56 0.26 -9.96
C LYS A 40 10.11 0.28 -9.47
N LYS A 41 9.86 0.01 -8.18
CA LYS A 41 8.52 0.11 -7.58
C LYS A 41 8.10 1.57 -7.41
N LEU A 42 9.03 2.46 -7.05
CA LEU A 42 8.78 3.91 -6.93
C LEU A 42 8.26 4.49 -8.25
N LEU A 43 8.88 4.14 -9.38
CA LEU A 43 8.47 4.59 -10.72
C LEU A 43 7.03 4.19 -11.08
N ALA A 44 6.50 3.11 -10.51
CA ALA A 44 5.13 2.65 -10.76
C ALA A 44 4.09 3.30 -9.85
N THR A 45 4.50 3.98 -8.77
CA THR A 45 3.57 4.57 -7.79
C THR A 45 2.76 5.72 -8.38
N GLY A 46 1.51 5.86 -7.93
CA GLY A 46 0.60 6.90 -8.39
C GLY A 46 0.37 6.88 -9.92
N ASN A 47 0.42 5.71 -10.57
CA ASN A 47 0.40 5.57 -12.03
C ASN A 47 1.53 6.35 -12.72
N GLY A 48 2.75 6.24 -12.21
CA GLY A 48 3.93 6.92 -12.73
C GLY A 48 4.10 8.38 -12.27
N ARG A 49 3.23 8.87 -11.37
CA ARG A 49 3.26 10.25 -10.87
C ARG A 49 3.98 10.42 -9.54
N CYS A 50 4.21 9.33 -8.80
CA CYS A 50 4.76 9.31 -7.45
C CYS A 50 3.94 10.13 -6.43
N ASN A 51 2.96 9.49 -5.81
CA ASN A 51 2.22 10.08 -4.69
C ASN A 51 3.10 10.01 -3.43
N LEU A 52 3.91 11.06 -3.20
CA LEU A 52 4.99 11.10 -2.21
C LEU A 52 4.51 11.05 -0.77
N ASP A 53 3.37 11.69 -0.51
CA ASP A 53 2.90 11.99 0.84
C ASP A 53 1.41 12.27 0.86
N ASN A 54 0.85 12.47 2.06
CA ASN A 54 -0.51 12.94 2.27
C ASN A 54 -0.55 13.92 3.44
N THR A 55 -1.33 14.99 3.31
CA THR A 55 -1.51 15.97 4.39
C THR A 55 -2.35 15.45 5.57
N GLY A 56 -3.05 14.32 5.38
CA GLY A 56 -3.91 13.68 6.38
C GLY A 56 -3.26 12.48 7.07
N ILE A 57 -1.94 12.48 7.30
CA ILE A 57 -1.25 11.35 7.96
C ILE A 57 -1.81 11.17 9.37
N ALA A 58 -2.35 9.96 9.63
CA ALA A 58 -2.90 9.58 10.93
C ALA A 58 -2.72 8.06 11.17
N PRO A 59 -2.48 7.61 12.41
CA PRO A 59 -2.23 6.19 12.70
C PRO A 59 -3.36 5.26 12.25
N GLU A 60 -4.60 5.75 12.28
CA GLU A 60 -5.81 5.01 11.90
C GLU A 60 -5.87 4.65 10.41
N LEU A 61 -5.04 5.29 9.59
CA LEU A 61 -4.92 5.06 8.14
C LEU A 61 -3.84 4.04 7.78
N TYR A 62 -3.30 3.33 8.78
CA TYR A 62 -2.32 2.26 8.60
C TYR A 62 -2.85 0.92 9.11
N PHE A 63 -2.61 -0.12 8.35
CA PHE A 63 -2.94 -1.49 8.68
C PHE A 63 -1.73 -2.16 9.35
N THR A 64 -1.87 -2.53 10.60
CA THR A 64 -0.84 -3.20 11.42
C THR A 64 -1.49 -4.12 12.44
N ALA A 65 -0.74 -5.10 12.93
CA ALA A 65 -1.16 -5.92 14.07
C ALA A 65 -1.08 -5.16 15.40
N ASP A 66 -0.29 -4.08 15.45
CA ASP A 66 0.00 -3.36 16.69
C ASP A 66 -0.10 -1.83 16.52
N PRO A 67 -1.32 -1.29 16.57
CA PRO A 67 -1.52 0.16 16.49
C PRO A 67 -0.82 0.95 17.62
N ALA A 68 -0.60 0.33 18.78
CA ALA A 68 0.07 0.98 19.91
C ALA A 68 1.59 1.14 19.64
N ALA A 69 2.22 0.15 19.02
CA ALA A 69 3.61 0.22 18.61
C ALA A 69 3.83 1.13 17.38
N LEU A 70 2.80 1.29 16.54
CA LEU A 70 2.87 2.18 15.38
C LEU A 70 3.03 3.66 15.78
N ARG A 71 2.27 4.13 16.78
CA ARG A 71 2.22 5.57 17.12
C ARG A 71 3.59 6.20 17.33
N PRO A 72 4.47 5.72 18.22
CA PRO A 72 5.78 6.34 18.43
C PRO A 72 6.69 6.26 17.19
N LEU A 73 6.56 5.24 16.36
CA LEU A 73 7.32 5.12 15.11
C LEU A 73 6.82 6.11 14.06
N LEU A 74 5.50 6.27 13.95
CA LEU A 74 4.91 7.25 13.04
C LEU A 74 5.22 8.69 13.48
N ASP A 75 5.27 8.97 14.78
CA ASP A 75 5.70 10.26 15.32
C ASP A 75 7.17 10.55 14.97
N ALA A 76 8.04 9.55 15.02
CA ALA A 76 9.43 9.68 14.57
C ALA A 76 9.51 9.97 13.06
N VAL A 77 8.71 9.27 12.24
CA VAL A 77 8.60 9.50 10.79
C VAL A 77 8.09 10.92 10.49
N ASN A 78 7.04 11.37 11.19
CA ASN A 78 6.49 12.71 11.03
C ASN A 78 7.52 13.78 11.44
N THR A 79 8.34 13.51 12.48
CA THR A 79 9.40 14.42 12.92
C THR A 79 10.54 14.50 11.89
N ALA A 80 10.86 13.40 11.21
CA ALA A 80 11.83 13.39 10.11
C ALA A 80 11.34 14.19 8.88
N ASP A 81 10.05 14.43 8.77
CA ASP A 81 9.38 15.28 7.79
C ASP A 81 9.84 15.02 6.35
N PRO A 82 9.41 13.90 5.72
CA PRO A 82 9.82 13.55 4.37
C PRO A 82 9.56 14.65 3.33
N LEU A 83 8.47 15.38 3.49
CA LEU A 83 8.11 16.43 2.54
C LEU A 83 9.07 17.61 2.63
N ARG A 84 9.37 18.07 3.84
CA ARG A 84 10.38 19.13 4.09
C ARG A 84 11.75 18.71 3.57
N TRP A 85 12.12 17.45 3.79
CA TRP A 85 13.36 16.89 3.27
C TRP A 85 13.42 16.95 1.74
N PHE A 86 12.36 16.55 1.03
CA PHE A 86 12.30 16.66 -0.43
C PHE A 86 12.40 18.12 -0.90
N HIS A 87 11.75 19.06 -0.19
CA HIS A 87 11.87 20.49 -0.51
C HIS A 87 13.31 20.97 -0.35
N ALA A 88 14.04 20.52 0.68
CA ALA A 88 15.44 20.85 0.88
C ALA A 88 16.36 20.26 -0.22
N LEU A 89 15.97 19.13 -0.84
CA LEU A 89 16.64 18.58 -2.03
C LEU A 89 16.29 19.34 -3.32
N GLY A 90 15.36 20.29 -3.29
CA GLY A 90 14.93 21.05 -4.47
C GLY A 90 13.72 20.46 -5.20
N LEU A 91 12.99 19.50 -4.61
CA LEU A 91 11.76 18.99 -5.19
C LEU A 91 10.60 19.93 -4.90
N TYR A 92 9.99 20.52 -5.92
CA TYR A 92 8.73 21.23 -5.79
C TYR A 92 7.55 20.26 -5.82
N THR A 93 6.55 20.48 -4.97
CA THR A 93 5.38 19.61 -4.84
C THR A 93 4.07 20.38 -4.97
N ARG A 94 3.00 19.64 -5.22
CA ARG A 94 1.62 20.11 -5.21
C ARG A 94 0.73 19.13 -4.48
N THR A 95 -0.30 19.65 -3.81
CA THR A 95 -1.29 18.86 -3.09
C THR A 95 -2.62 18.92 -3.84
N ASP A 96 -3.32 17.81 -3.97
CA ASP A 96 -4.68 17.78 -4.51
C ASP A 96 -5.74 17.90 -3.41
N GLU A 97 -7.01 17.96 -3.80
CA GLU A 97 -8.16 18.12 -2.90
C GLU A 97 -8.31 16.96 -1.88
N ALA A 98 -7.75 15.80 -2.17
CA ALA A 98 -7.73 14.64 -1.27
C ALA A 98 -6.47 14.60 -0.38
N GLY A 99 -5.70 15.67 -0.33
CA GLY A 99 -4.48 15.76 0.49
C GLY A 99 -3.28 15.03 -0.07
N ARG A 100 -3.38 14.43 -1.26
CA ARG A 100 -2.29 13.66 -1.88
C ARG A 100 -1.23 14.60 -2.43
N VAL A 101 0.03 14.34 -2.11
CA VAL A 101 1.17 15.17 -2.49
C VAL A 101 1.94 14.52 -3.64
N TYR A 102 2.11 15.26 -4.72
CA TYR A 102 2.84 14.83 -5.92
C TYR A 102 4.00 15.79 -6.24
N PRO A 103 5.06 15.31 -6.92
CA PRO A 103 6.02 16.24 -7.51
C PRO A 103 5.32 17.20 -8.49
N TYR A 104 5.78 18.43 -8.58
CA TYR A 104 5.15 19.42 -9.45
C TYR A 104 5.16 18.99 -10.93
N SER A 105 6.22 18.29 -11.35
CA SER A 105 6.34 17.69 -12.69
C SER A 105 5.34 16.57 -12.95
N ASN A 106 4.75 15.98 -11.89
CA ASN A 106 3.86 14.82 -11.98
C ASN A 106 4.53 13.55 -12.55
N GLN A 107 5.86 13.42 -12.37
CA GLN A 107 6.67 12.34 -12.90
C GLN A 107 7.47 11.66 -11.77
N ALA A 108 7.25 10.36 -11.57
CA ALA A 108 8.04 9.57 -10.62
C ALA A 108 9.53 9.48 -11.03
N ALA A 109 9.80 9.58 -12.31
CA ALA A 109 11.16 9.58 -12.84
C ALA A 109 11.99 10.76 -12.35
N ASP A 110 11.38 11.94 -12.22
CA ASP A 110 12.08 13.14 -11.73
C ASP A 110 12.43 13.03 -10.24
N VAL A 111 11.55 12.41 -9.45
CA VAL A 111 11.83 12.12 -8.03
C VAL A 111 13.04 11.17 -7.93
N LEU A 112 13.06 10.10 -8.72
CA LEU A 112 14.18 9.17 -8.73
C LEU A 112 15.47 9.83 -9.19
N ALA A 113 15.44 10.60 -10.29
CA ALA A 113 16.61 11.31 -10.81
C ALA A 113 17.19 12.30 -9.79
N LEU A 114 16.32 13.01 -9.05
CA LEU A 114 16.76 13.92 -7.99
C LEU A 114 17.47 13.16 -6.86
N LEU A 115 16.92 12.02 -6.43
CA LEU A 115 17.55 11.17 -5.42
C LEU A 115 18.92 10.65 -5.89
N GLU A 116 19.00 10.11 -7.11
CA GLU A 116 20.26 9.61 -7.69
C GLU A 116 21.31 10.73 -7.81
N HIS A 117 20.91 11.95 -8.18
CA HIS A 117 21.79 13.10 -8.24
C HIS A 117 22.41 13.41 -6.88
N HIS A 118 21.61 13.48 -5.82
CA HIS A 118 22.10 13.76 -4.46
C HIS A 118 22.93 12.59 -3.90
N LEU A 119 22.58 11.34 -4.18
CA LEU A 119 23.39 10.18 -3.80
C LEU A 119 24.80 10.27 -4.41
N ALA A 120 24.90 10.66 -5.68
CA ALA A 120 26.17 10.86 -6.36
C ALA A 120 26.98 12.02 -5.75
N GLN A 121 26.35 13.15 -5.43
CA GLN A 121 26.99 14.28 -4.73
C GLN A 121 27.57 13.89 -3.37
N HIS A 122 26.91 12.98 -2.66
CA HIS A 122 27.35 12.46 -1.36
C HIS A 122 28.21 11.20 -1.47
N HIS A 123 28.70 10.87 -2.66
CA HIS A 123 29.60 9.73 -2.93
C HIS A 123 29.05 8.37 -2.48
N VAL A 124 27.72 8.20 -2.43
CA VAL A 124 27.07 6.92 -2.16
C VAL A 124 27.32 5.95 -3.31
N GLN A 125 27.81 4.75 -3.00
CA GLN A 125 28.03 3.71 -4.00
C GLN A 125 26.71 2.95 -4.23
N LEU A 126 26.10 3.15 -5.39
CA LEU A 126 24.93 2.40 -5.82
C LEU A 126 25.36 1.21 -6.70
N ARG A 127 25.29 -0.02 -6.14
CA ARG A 127 25.60 -1.27 -6.83
C ARG A 127 24.31 -1.97 -7.24
N THR A 128 24.03 -1.95 -8.52
CA THR A 128 22.85 -2.60 -9.11
C THR A 128 23.17 -4.00 -9.63
N GLY A 129 22.14 -4.83 -9.91
CA GLY A 129 22.34 -6.22 -10.29
C GLY A 129 22.85 -7.10 -9.16
N CYS A 130 22.73 -6.66 -7.89
CA CYS A 130 23.26 -7.34 -6.72
C CYS A 130 22.15 -8.01 -5.92
N THR A 131 22.03 -9.34 -6.00
CA THR A 131 21.02 -10.10 -5.26
C THR A 131 21.61 -10.61 -3.96
N VAL A 132 21.16 -10.04 -2.83
CA VAL A 132 21.56 -10.49 -1.49
C VAL A 132 21.09 -11.92 -1.26
N ARG A 133 22.01 -12.78 -0.78
CA ARG A 133 21.77 -14.19 -0.50
C ARG A 133 21.79 -14.52 0.99
N THR A 134 22.76 -13.99 1.70
CA THR A 134 22.88 -14.19 3.14
C THR A 134 23.32 -12.91 3.83
N LEU A 135 22.92 -12.79 5.09
CA LEU A 135 23.40 -11.79 6.03
C LEU A 135 23.74 -12.52 7.33
N SER A 136 24.95 -12.37 7.78
CA SER A 136 25.41 -12.98 9.02
C SER A 136 25.99 -11.91 9.95
N GLN A 137 25.72 -12.06 11.26
CA GLN A 137 26.29 -11.21 12.29
C GLN A 137 27.54 -11.86 12.87
N SER A 138 28.55 -11.05 13.17
CA SER A 138 29.76 -11.43 13.86
C SER A 138 30.05 -10.48 15.02
N ARG A 139 31.10 -10.77 15.83
CA ARG A 139 31.53 -9.86 16.90
C ARG A 139 31.99 -8.48 16.37
N SER A 140 32.41 -8.41 15.11
CA SER A 140 32.95 -7.20 14.46
C SER A 140 32.00 -6.53 13.46
N GLY A 141 30.70 -6.81 13.51
CA GLY A 141 29.70 -6.27 12.59
C GLY A 141 29.02 -7.35 11.74
N TYR A 142 28.69 -7.01 10.51
CA TYR A 142 27.88 -7.84 9.60
C TYR A 142 28.70 -8.26 8.38
N ALA A 143 28.39 -9.44 7.83
CA ALA A 143 28.86 -9.88 6.52
C ALA A 143 27.65 -10.16 5.64
N VAL A 144 27.57 -9.45 4.51
CA VAL A 144 26.50 -9.58 3.51
C VAL A 144 27.08 -10.26 2.27
N GLN A 145 26.56 -11.45 1.95
CA GLN A 145 26.91 -12.16 0.72
C GLN A 145 25.83 -11.89 -0.34
N PHE A 146 26.25 -11.58 -1.53
CA PHE A 146 25.36 -11.31 -2.66
C PHE A 146 25.95 -11.83 -3.96
N GLU A 147 25.09 -12.08 -4.92
CA GLU A 147 25.40 -12.50 -6.27
C GLU A 147 25.30 -11.29 -7.20
N THR A 148 26.32 -11.07 -8.03
CA THR A 148 26.34 -9.99 -9.02
C THR A 148 25.58 -10.38 -10.29
N ALA A 149 25.32 -9.42 -11.17
CA ALA A 149 24.70 -9.68 -12.48
C ALA A 149 25.50 -10.64 -13.35
N GLU A 150 26.82 -10.69 -13.16
CA GLU A 150 27.75 -11.58 -13.87
C GLU A 150 27.79 -13.00 -13.27
N GLY A 151 27.00 -13.27 -12.22
CA GLY A 151 26.91 -14.56 -11.54
C GLY A 151 28.06 -14.84 -10.55
N SER A 152 28.90 -13.85 -10.24
CA SER A 152 29.90 -13.99 -9.21
C SER A 152 29.30 -13.75 -7.82
N THR A 153 29.84 -14.47 -6.82
CA THR A 153 29.46 -14.27 -5.41
C THR A 153 30.48 -13.40 -4.72
N GLU A 154 30.02 -12.30 -4.14
CA GLU A 154 30.84 -11.37 -3.37
C GLU A 154 30.35 -11.28 -1.92
N THR A 155 31.25 -10.84 -1.03
CA THR A 155 30.93 -10.59 0.39
C THR A 155 31.45 -9.21 0.79
N LEU A 156 30.55 -8.38 1.33
CA LEU A 156 30.90 -7.09 1.94
C LEU A 156 30.74 -7.18 3.46
N ARG A 157 31.65 -6.51 4.16
CA ARG A 157 31.57 -6.33 5.63
C ARG A 157 31.01 -4.94 5.92
N ALA A 158 30.20 -4.85 6.97
CA ALA A 158 29.57 -3.59 7.41
C ALA A 158 29.53 -3.49 8.93
N ASP A 159 29.65 -2.27 9.41
CA ASP A 159 29.44 -1.92 10.82
C ASP A 159 27.92 -1.79 11.10
N ALA A 160 27.16 -1.33 10.10
CA ALA A 160 25.70 -1.25 10.15
C ALA A 160 25.07 -1.73 8.85
N VAL A 161 23.90 -2.35 8.98
CA VAL A 161 23.09 -2.83 7.85
C VAL A 161 21.66 -2.29 7.97
N ILE A 162 21.16 -1.72 6.89
CA ILE A 162 19.78 -1.21 6.78
C ILE A 162 19.03 -2.09 5.80
N CYS A 163 18.08 -2.87 6.30
CA CYS A 163 17.21 -3.71 5.49
C CYS A 163 16.02 -2.90 4.97
N ALA A 164 16.07 -2.53 3.69
CA ALA A 164 15.06 -1.75 2.96
C ALA A 164 14.54 -2.51 1.74
N MET A 165 14.42 -3.84 1.86
CA MET A 165 14.17 -4.74 0.72
C MET A 165 12.69 -4.87 0.35
N GLY A 166 11.80 -4.13 1.03
CA GLY A 166 10.36 -4.17 0.83
C GLY A 166 9.71 -5.46 1.32
N GLY A 167 8.48 -5.69 0.88
CA GLY A 167 7.70 -6.89 1.21
C GLY A 167 7.61 -7.88 0.05
N GLU A 168 6.42 -8.46 -0.17
CA GLU A 168 6.11 -9.39 -1.27
C GLU A 168 5.25 -8.77 -2.37
N ALA A 169 4.60 -7.63 -2.10
CA ALA A 169 3.71 -6.99 -3.07
C ALA A 169 4.46 -6.43 -4.27
N GLY A 170 3.99 -6.79 -5.46
CA GLY A 170 4.59 -6.38 -6.72
C GLY A 170 5.90 -7.09 -7.05
N PRO A 171 5.94 -8.45 -7.08
CA PRO A 171 7.17 -9.21 -7.37
C PRO A 171 7.81 -8.87 -8.71
N GLN A 172 7.03 -8.35 -9.67
CA GLN A 172 7.54 -7.82 -10.95
C GLN A 172 8.48 -6.61 -10.78
N PHE A 173 8.48 -5.98 -9.61
CA PHE A 173 9.39 -4.88 -9.26
C PHE A 173 10.66 -5.36 -8.54
N GLY A 174 10.79 -6.67 -8.29
CA GLY A 174 11.98 -7.27 -7.71
C GLY A 174 11.89 -7.52 -6.20
N THR A 175 10.71 -7.39 -5.59
CA THR A 175 10.48 -7.78 -4.19
C THR A 175 10.19 -9.27 -4.08
N ASP A 176 10.62 -9.92 -2.99
CA ASP A 176 10.41 -11.35 -2.76
C ASP A 176 10.27 -11.72 -1.27
N GLY A 177 10.09 -10.72 -0.40
CA GLY A 177 9.97 -10.94 1.05
C GLY A 177 11.28 -11.38 1.74
N PHE A 178 12.44 -11.23 1.10
CA PHE A 178 13.72 -11.62 1.71
C PHE A 178 13.95 -10.91 3.06
N GLY A 179 13.70 -9.60 3.13
CA GLY A 179 13.90 -8.82 4.36
C GLY A 179 13.10 -9.36 5.54
N THR A 180 11.86 -9.76 5.30
CA THR A 180 10.97 -10.34 6.33
C THR A 180 11.45 -11.72 6.75
N ARG A 181 11.85 -12.58 5.80
CA ARG A 181 12.43 -13.90 6.11
C ARG A 181 13.75 -13.76 6.89
N PHE A 182 14.57 -12.78 6.50
CA PHE A 182 15.81 -12.51 7.22
C PHE A 182 15.54 -12.03 8.65
N ALA A 183 14.57 -11.14 8.86
CA ALA A 183 14.18 -10.71 10.22
C ALA A 183 13.76 -11.90 11.09
N ALA A 184 13.00 -12.86 10.54
CA ALA A 184 12.65 -14.10 11.25
C ALA A 184 13.87 -14.95 11.58
N GLN A 185 14.85 -15.07 10.69
CA GLN A 185 16.11 -15.78 10.96
C GLN A 185 16.92 -15.13 12.08
N CYS A 186 16.83 -13.82 12.25
CA CYS A 186 17.41 -13.10 13.38
C CYS A 186 16.62 -13.23 14.69
N GLY A 187 15.56 -14.02 14.71
CA GLY A 187 14.69 -14.23 15.87
C GLY A 187 13.58 -13.18 16.03
N GLY A 188 13.39 -12.30 15.04
CA GLY A 188 12.31 -11.33 15.03
C GLY A 188 10.95 -11.98 14.79
N ARG A 189 9.93 -11.50 15.49
CA ARG A 189 8.55 -11.91 15.26
C ARG A 189 8.04 -11.29 13.96
N VAL A 190 7.53 -12.11 13.08
CA VAL A 190 6.94 -11.69 11.82
C VAL A 190 5.43 -11.94 11.86
N GLU A 191 4.66 -10.90 11.61
CA GLU A 191 3.21 -11.00 11.41
C GLU A 191 2.92 -11.62 10.02
N PRO A 192 1.87 -12.45 9.89
CA PRO A 192 1.54 -13.11 8.64
C PRO A 192 1.39 -12.14 7.49
N LEU A 193 2.10 -12.41 6.39
CA LEU A 193 2.05 -11.57 5.20
C LEU A 193 0.76 -11.81 4.41
N TYR A 194 0.20 -10.74 3.86
CA TYR A 194 -0.97 -10.81 2.98
C TYR A 194 -0.96 -9.70 1.94
N PRO A 195 -1.54 -9.94 0.75
CA PRO A 195 -1.72 -8.90 -0.27
C PRO A 195 -2.64 -7.81 0.26
N CYS A 196 -2.13 -6.58 0.38
CA CYS A 196 -2.86 -5.43 0.87
C CYS A 196 -2.99 -4.38 -0.24
N LEU A 197 -4.02 -3.55 -0.19
CA LEU A 197 -4.40 -2.60 -1.24
C LEU A 197 -4.50 -3.29 -2.61
N THR A 198 -5.33 -4.30 -2.66
CA THR A 198 -5.53 -5.12 -3.87
C THR A 198 -7.02 -5.26 -4.20
N ALA A 199 -7.32 -5.65 -5.44
CA ALA A 199 -8.67 -6.03 -5.81
C ALA A 199 -9.12 -7.28 -5.03
N LEU A 200 -10.44 -7.47 -4.92
CA LEU A 200 -11.04 -8.60 -4.23
C LEU A 200 -11.71 -9.55 -5.23
N GLN A 201 -11.35 -10.81 -5.16
CA GLN A 201 -12.11 -11.88 -5.80
C GLN A 201 -13.38 -12.13 -4.99
N CYS A 202 -14.46 -12.56 -5.64
CA CYS A 202 -15.68 -12.99 -4.96
C CYS A 202 -16.18 -14.34 -5.51
N ALA A 203 -16.90 -15.11 -4.67
CA ALA A 203 -17.35 -16.45 -5.04
C ALA A 203 -18.25 -16.47 -6.28
N LYS A 204 -19.05 -15.42 -6.49
CA LYS A 204 -19.97 -15.27 -7.63
C LYS A 204 -19.75 -13.93 -8.33
N PRO A 205 -18.67 -13.76 -9.10
CA PRO A 205 -18.39 -12.51 -9.79
C PRO A 205 -19.42 -12.23 -10.87
N ARG A 206 -19.75 -10.96 -11.07
CA ARG A 206 -20.65 -10.52 -12.14
C ARG A 206 -19.86 -10.28 -13.42
N LYS A 207 -19.36 -11.37 -14.04
CA LYS A 207 -18.48 -11.32 -15.23
C LYS A 207 -19.00 -10.44 -16.36
N ALA A 208 -20.33 -10.39 -16.54
CA ALA A 208 -20.96 -9.51 -17.52
C ALA A 208 -20.67 -8.02 -17.30
N LEU A 209 -20.31 -7.60 -16.08
CA LEU A 209 -19.99 -6.22 -15.74
C LEU A 209 -18.49 -5.88 -15.85
N ALA A 210 -17.65 -6.81 -16.28
CA ALA A 210 -16.21 -6.58 -16.37
C ALA A 210 -15.89 -5.30 -17.17
N GLY A 211 -15.06 -4.43 -16.57
CA GLY A 211 -14.67 -3.12 -17.12
C GLY A 211 -15.63 -1.97 -16.77
N ILE A 212 -16.82 -2.23 -16.25
CA ILE A 212 -17.76 -1.18 -15.83
C ILE A 212 -17.28 -0.58 -14.50
N ARG A 213 -17.43 0.74 -14.39
CA ARG A 213 -17.15 1.53 -13.20
C ARG A 213 -18.42 2.23 -12.73
N ALA A 214 -18.57 2.33 -11.42
CA ALA A 214 -19.68 3.06 -10.79
C ALA A 214 -19.23 3.72 -9.49
N LYS A 215 -19.71 4.92 -9.20
CA LYS A 215 -19.59 5.50 -7.87
C LYS A 215 -20.53 4.76 -6.93
N ALA A 216 -20.02 4.40 -5.75
CA ALA A 216 -20.78 3.69 -4.74
C ALA A 216 -20.22 3.95 -3.35
N ALA A 217 -21.02 3.70 -2.31
CA ALA A 217 -20.50 3.39 -0.99
C ALA A 217 -20.29 1.87 -0.92
N ALA A 218 -19.07 1.46 -0.51
CA ALA A 218 -18.70 0.06 -0.37
C ALA A 218 -18.48 -0.24 1.12
N SER A 219 -19.27 -1.11 1.69
CA SER A 219 -19.17 -1.53 3.10
C SER A 219 -18.59 -2.92 3.20
N LEU A 220 -17.51 -3.09 3.98
CA LEU A 220 -16.99 -4.42 4.36
C LEU A 220 -17.77 -4.94 5.56
N LEU A 221 -18.28 -6.17 5.44
CA LEU A 221 -19.08 -6.82 6.47
C LEU A 221 -18.41 -8.11 6.98
N ASP A 222 -18.69 -8.43 8.24
CA ASP A 222 -18.53 -9.79 8.81
C ASP A 222 -19.91 -10.26 9.26
N GLY A 223 -20.55 -11.11 8.47
CA GLY A 223 -21.96 -11.46 8.64
C GLY A 223 -22.88 -10.26 8.41
N ALA A 224 -23.53 -9.79 9.48
CA ALA A 224 -24.39 -8.59 9.47
C ALA A 224 -23.67 -7.32 9.97
N ARG A 225 -22.46 -7.47 10.55
CA ARG A 225 -21.73 -6.34 11.15
C ARG A 225 -20.94 -5.59 10.08
N VAL A 226 -21.15 -4.29 9.96
CA VAL A 226 -20.31 -3.39 9.16
C VAL A 226 -19.01 -3.14 9.91
N LEU A 227 -17.88 -3.40 9.25
CA LEU A 227 -16.54 -3.17 9.79
C LEU A 227 -15.95 -1.84 9.33
N ALA A 228 -16.18 -1.49 8.06
CA ALA A 228 -15.72 -0.24 7.46
C ALA A 228 -16.59 0.10 6.25
N CYS A 229 -16.63 1.38 5.89
CA CYS A 229 -17.31 1.87 4.70
C CYS A 229 -16.39 2.87 3.98
N GLU A 230 -16.24 2.67 2.67
CA GLU A 230 -15.45 3.53 1.79
C GLU A 230 -16.31 4.05 0.64
N ASN A 231 -16.21 5.34 0.36
CA ASN A 231 -16.90 5.96 -0.77
C ASN A 231 -15.95 6.14 -1.95
N GLY A 232 -16.39 5.74 -3.14
CA GLY A 232 -15.54 5.93 -4.31
C GLY A 232 -16.02 5.25 -5.57
N GLU A 233 -15.12 5.18 -6.55
CA GLU A 233 -15.37 4.43 -7.77
C GLU A 233 -15.04 2.95 -7.56
N VAL A 234 -16.05 2.10 -7.70
CA VAL A 234 -15.92 0.65 -7.79
C VAL A 234 -15.75 0.25 -9.24
N GLN A 235 -14.80 -0.60 -9.53
CA GLN A 235 -14.62 -1.25 -10.84
C GLN A 235 -14.99 -2.72 -10.74
N PHE A 236 -15.97 -3.13 -11.56
CA PHE A 236 -16.31 -4.53 -11.70
C PHE A 236 -15.30 -5.23 -12.61
N THR A 237 -14.89 -6.44 -12.20
CA THR A 237 -13.96 -7.29 -12.95
C THR A 237 -14.60 -8.66 -13.22
N ASP A 238 -13.96 -9.48 -14.05
CA ASP A 238 -14.41 -10.85 -14.33
C ASP A 238 -14.22 -11.81 -13.15
N TYR A 239 -13.43 -11.39 -12.14
CA TYR A 239 -13.16 -12.15 -10.92
C TYR A 239 -13.78 -11.53 -9.64
N GLY A 240 -14.25 -10.29 -9.68
CA GLY A 240 -14.80 -9.63 -8.50
C GLY A 240 -14.85 -8.11 -8.59
N LEU A 241 -14.32 -7.44 -7.58
CA LEU A 241 -14.38 -5.99 -7.41
C LEU A 241 -12.98 -5.37 -7.30
N SER A 242 -12.82 -4.18 -7.86
CA SER A 242 -11.63 -3.34 -7.78
C SER A 242 -12.03 -1.86 -7.62
N GLY A 243 -11.06 -0.96 -7.64
CA GLY A 243 -11.24 0.46 -7.37
C GLY A 243 -10.65 0.84 -6.02
N ILE A 244 -10.37 2.13 -5.82
CA ILE A 244 -9.64 2.59 -4.62
C ILE A 244 -10.39 2.21 -3.34
N CYS A 245 -11.71 2.41 -3.28
CA CYS A 245 -12.52 2.05 -2.10
C CYS A 245 -12.46 0.54 -1.78
N ILE A 246 -12.47 -0.33 -2.78
CA ILE A 246 -12.34 -1.78 -2.60
C ILE A 246 -10.93 -2.16 -2.13
N MET A 247 -9.91 -1.51 -2.70
CA MET A 247 -8.51 -1.75 -2.31
C MET A 247 -8.25 -1.32 -0.87
N GLN A 248 -8.83 -0.21 -0.42
CA GLN A 248 -8.82 0.22 0.99
C GLN A 248 -9.37 -0.89 1.90
N LEU A 249 -10.57 -1.38 1.60
CA LEU A 249 -11.23 -2.44 2.36
C LEU A 249 -10.40 -3.72 2.42
N SER A 250 -9.62 -4.03 1.37
CA SER A 250 -8.77 -5.22 1.36
C SER A 250 -7.69 -5.23 2.45
N GLY A 251 -7.27 -4.07 2.94
CA GLY A 251 -6.33 -3.93 4.05
C GLY A 251 -6.82 -4.54 5.36
N LEU A 252 -8.14 -4.65 5.52
CA LEU A 252 -8.77 -5.24 6.70
C LEU A 252 -8.88 -6.77 6.64
N LEU A 253 -8.46 -7.41 5.55
CA LEU A 253 -8.53 -8.87 5.37
C LEU A 253 -7.28 -9.61 5.86
N ALA A 254 -6.64 -9.10 6.91
CA ALA A 254 -5.45 -9.70 7.49
C ALA A 254 -5.72 -11.11 8.03
N PRO A 255 -4.87 -12.12 7.72
CA PRO A 255 -5.03 -13.49 8.21
C PRO A 255 -5.13 -13.55 9.73
N GLY A 256 -6.11 -14.27 10.24
CA GLY A 256 -6.33 -14.47 11.69
C GLY A 256 -6.88 -13.23 12.44
N ARG A 257 -6.94 -12.06 11.81
CA ARG A 257 -7.45 -10.82 12.41
C ARG A 257 -8.60 -10.19 11.63
N GLY A 258 -8.72 -10.51 10.35
CA GLY A 258 -9.80 -10.06 9.49
C GLY A 258 -11.14 -10.78 9.75
N PRO A 259 -12.20 -10.38 9.02
CA PRO A 259 -13.52 -10.98 9.12
C PRO A 259 -13.50 -12.47 8.75
N LYS A 260 -14.35 -13.27 9.45
CA LYS A 260 -14.45 -14.72 9.20
C LYS A 260 -15.25 -15.05 7.95
N ALA A 261 -16.27 -14.24 7.66
CA ALA A 261 -17.14 -14.38 6.49
C ALA A 261 -17.24 -13.04 5.76
N PRO A 262 -16.15 -12.58 5.11
CA PRO A 262 -16.13 -11.26 4.50
C PRO A 262 -17.10 -11.14 3.34
N ALA A 263 -17.87 -10.05 3.33
CA ALA A 263 -18.69 -9.62 2.22
C ALA A 263 -18.49 -8.11 1.97
N VAL A 264 -18.62 -7.68 0.72
CA VAL A 264 -18.77 -6.27 0.37
C VAL A 264 -20.22 -6.04 -0.03
N GLU A 265 -20.83 -5.05 0.60
CA GLU A 265 -22.13 -4.53 0.22
C GLU A 265 -21.94 -3.19 -0.48
N LEU A 266 -22.53 -3.04 -1.66
CA LEU A 266 -22.48 -1.83 -2.46
C LEU A 266 -23.82 -1.08 -2.38
N ASP A 267 -23.74 0.20 -2.02
CA ASP A 267 -24.81 1.17 -2.20
C ASP A 267 -24.50 2.01 -3.45
N LEU A 268 -25.26 1.81 -4.51
CA LEU A 268 -25.09 2.52 -5.79
C LEU A 268 -25.73 3.93 -5.80
N PHE A 269 -26.50 4.27 -4.75
CA PHE A 269 -27.18 5.56 -4.59
C PHE A 269 -26.99 6.12 -3.17
N PRO A 270 -25.72 6.36 -2.71
CA PRO A 270 -25.45 6.69 -1.31
C PRO A 270 -26.04 8.03 -0.85
N ALA A 271 -26.37 8.93 -1.77
CA ALA A 271 -26.95 10.23 -1.46
C ALA A 271 -28.49 10.20 -1.28
N VAL A 272 -29.15 9.05 -1.51
CA VAL A 272 -30.61 8.93 -1.49
C VAL A 272 -31.00 7.80 -0.54
N ASP A 273 -31.94 8.05 0.38
CA ASP A 273 -32.48 6.98 1.24
C ASP A 273 -33.34 5.98 0.43
N GLU A 274 -33.54 4.78 0.99
CA GLU A 274 -34.16 3.67 0.26
C GLU A 274 -35.61 3.97 -0.18
N THR A 275 -36.38 4.64 0.69
CA THR A 275 -37.78 4.98 0.40
C THR A 275 -37.87 6.06 -0.69
N ALA A 276 -37.02 7.09 -0.58
CA ALA A 276 -36.92 8.13 -1.61
C ALA A 276 -36.42 7.56 -2.94
N LEU A 277 -35.50 6.59 -2.91
CA LEU A 277 -35.02 5.93 -4.12
C LEU A 277 -36.10 5.11 -4.80
N ALA A 278 -36.95 4.39 -4.07
CA ALA A 278 -38.08 3.67 -4.64
C ALA A 278 -39.07 4.64 -5.30
N SER A 279 -39.34 5.78 -4.65
CA SER A 279 -40.20 6.83 -5.20
C SER A 279 -39.61 7.49 -6.47
N LEU A 280 -38.28 7.72 -6.45
CA LEU A 280 -37.53 8.24 -7.60
C LEU A 280 -37.62 7.27 -8.78
N PHE A 281 -37.46 5.97 -8.56
CA PHE A 281 -37.55 4.95 -9.59
C PHE A 281 -38.96 4.91 -10.20
N ALA A 282 -40.02 4.95 -9.37
CA ALA A 282 -41.38 4.98 -9.85
C ALA A 282 -41.71 6.25 -10.70
N ALA A 283 -41.22 7.41 -10.23
CA ALA A 283 -41.37 8.67 -10.95
C ALA A 283 -40.61 8.67 -12.31
N HIS A 284 -39.40 8.12 -12.31
CA HIS A 284 -38.58 7.99 -13.53
C HIS A 284 -39.22 7.07 -14.55
N ALA A 285 -39.79 5.94 -14.10
CA ALA A 285 -40.54 5.03 -14.97
C ALA A 285 -41.75 5.71 -15.67
N ALA A 286 -42.44 6.61 -14.97
CA ALA A 286 -43.53 7.38 -15.55
C ALA A 286 -43.06 8.36 -16.65
N GLN A 287 -41.83 8.89 -16.53
CA GLN A 287 -41.23 9.80 -17.53
C GLN A 287 -40.69 9.04 -18.75
N THR A 288 -40.24 7.80 -18.57
CA THR A 288 -39.75 6.92 -19.65
C THR A 288 -40.83 6.01 -20.18
N ALA A 289 -42.09 6.46 -20.17
CA ALA A 289 -43.31 5.71 -20.48
C ALA A 289 -43.17 4.91 -21.78
N GLY A 290 -43.42 3.59 -21.72
CA GLY A 290 -43.37 2.67 -22.85
C GLY A 290 -41.96 2.12 -23.15
N GLY A 291 -40.94 2.49 -22.39
CA GLY A 291 -39.58 1.95 -22.52
C GLY A 291 -39.44 0.53 -21.96
N SER A 292 -38.39 -0.15 -22.40
CA SER A 292 -37.96 -1.46 -21.85
C SER A 292 -37.27 -1.32 -20.50
N ALA A 293 -37.05 -2.42 -19.82
CA ALA A 293 -36.20 -2.46 -18.62
C ALA A 293 -34.80 -1.87 -18.87
N ALA A 294 -34.28 -1.93 -20.10
CA ALA A 294 -33.02 -1.31 -20.48
C ALA A 294 -33.10 0.21 -20.55
N ASP A 295 -34.22 0.74 -21.12
CA ASP A 295 -34.45 2.18 -21.30
C ASP A 295 -34.66 2.87 -19.93
N PHE A 296 -35.24 2.17 -18.96
CA PHE A 296 -35.43 2.66 -17.60
C PHE A 296 -34.12 3.16 -16.96
N TRP A 297 -32.96 2.56 -17.27
CA TRP A 297 -31.68 2.94 -16.65
C TRP A 297 -31.00 4.13 -17.32
N LEU A 298 -31.54 4.64 -18.44
CA LEU A 298 -31.03 5.84 -19.09
C LEU A 298 -31.11 7.04 -18.14
N GLY A 299 -29.95 7.68 -17.91
CA GLY A 299 -29.84 8.82 -17.01
C GLY A 299 -29.70 8.47 -15.53
N LEU A 300 -29.83 7.19 -15.13
CA LEU A 300 -29.66 6.73 -13.74
C LEU A 300 -28.33 6.01 -13.53
N LEU A 301 -28.06 4.93 -14.26
CA LEU A 301 -26.87 4.12 -14.18
C LEU A 301 -26.42 3.69 -15.59
N ASN A 302 -25.19 3.15 -15.66
CA ASN A 302 -24.80 2.39 -16.84
C ASN A 302 -25.86 1.29 -17.12
N GLN A 303 -26.39 1.23 -18.32
CA GLN A 303 -27.50 0.34 -18.68
C GLN A 303 -27.24 -1.13 -18.33
N LYS A 304 -26.00 -1.61 -18.58
CA LYS A 304 -25.63 -3.01 -18.29
C LYS A 304 -25.58 -3.28 -16.79
N LEU A 305 -25.09 -2.30 -16.01
CA LEU A 305 -25.10 -2.35 -14.54
C LEU A 305 -26.54 -2.36 -14.03
N GLY A 306 -27.36 -1.43 -14.49
CA GLY A 306 -28.76 -1.31 -14.10
C GLY A 306 -29.57 -2.57 -14.41
N ARG A 307 -29.43 -3.16 -15.61
CA ARG A 307 -30.08 -4.44 -15.95
C ARG A 307 -29.63 -5.59 -15.03
N THR A 308 -28.37 -5.58 -14.61
CA THR A 308 -27.90 -6.61 -13.67
C THR A 308 -28.51 -6.44 -12.28
N VAL A 309 -28.69 -5.19 -11.82
CA VAL A 309 -29.40 -4.87 -10.55
C VAL A 309 -30.88 -5.23 -10.67
N TRP A 310 -31.52 -4.93 -11.81
CA TRP A 310 -32.93 -5.29 -12.13
C TRP A 310 -33.13 -6.80 -11.98
N SER A 311 -32.29 -7.59 -12.64
CA SER A 311 -32.34 -9.06 -12.55
C SER A 311 -32.04 -9.56 -11.12
N ALA A 312 -31.12 -8.91 -10.39
CA ALA A 312 -30.81 -9.25 -9.00
C ALA A 312 -31.99 -8.98 -8.04
N ALA A 313 -32.84 -7.98 -8.37
CA ALA A 313 -34.09 -7.71 -7.67
C ALA A 313 -35.20 -8.74 -8.00
N GLY A 314 -34.93 -9.68 -8.92
CA GLY A 314 -35.86 -10.73 -9.34
C GLY A 314 -36.84 -10.25 -10.42
N LEU A 315 -36.56 -9.15 -11.08
CA LEU A 315 -37.31 -8.63 -12.22
C LEU A 315 -36.79 -9.22 -13.54
N GLN A 316 -37.68 -9.39 -14.54
CA GLN A 316 -37.33 -9.90 -15.86
C GLN A 316 -37.16 -8.75 -16.83
N ASP A 317 -36.39 -8.93 -17.90
CA ASP A 317 -36.28 -7.93 -19.00
C ASP A 317 -37.61 -7.64 -19.69
N SER A 318 -38.57 -8.56 -19.60
CA SER A 318 -39.93 -8.42 -20.08
C SER A 318 -40.85 -7.60 -19.18
N ASP A 319 -40.46 -7.36 -17.93
CA ASP A 319 -41.27 -6.58 -17.00
C ASP A 319 -41.23 -5.10 -17.42
N ALA A 320 -42.36 -4.58 -17.82
CA ALA A 320 -42.47 -3.17 -18.21
C ALA A 320 -42.39 -2.28 -16.96
N PRO A 321 -41.50 -1.28 -16.92
CA PRO A 321 -41.35 -0.39 -15.75
C PRO A 321 -42.71 0.26 -15.36
N ALA A 322 -43.53 0.63 -16.32
CA ALA A 322 -44.79 1.34 -16.10
C ALA A 322 -45.85 0.55 -15.27
N VAL A 323 -45.70 -0.78 -15.15
CA VAL A 323 -46.67 -1.63 -14.44
C VAL A 323 -46.13 -2.24 -13.15
N LEU A 324 -44.92 -1.88 -12.73
CA LEU A 324 -44.35 -2.39 -11.48
C LEU A 324 -45.13 -1.87 -10.28
N THR A 325 -45.34 -2.75 -9.32
CA THR A 325 -45.99 -2.43 -8.04
C THR A 325 -45.04 -1.66 -7.12
N ALA A 326 -45.61 -0.97 -6.13
CA ALA A 326 -44.81 -0.30 -5.08
C ALA A 326 -43.85 -1.25 -4.37
N ALA A 327 -44.23 -2.50 -4.11
CA ALA A 327 -43.39 -3.51 -3.53
C ALA A 327 -42.18 -3.89 -4.40
N GLN A 328 -42.34 -3.94 -5.72
CA GLN A 328 -41.28 -4.20 -6.68
C GLN A 328 -40.28 -3.03 -6.72
N TRP A 329 -40.77 -1.78 -6.68
CA TRP A 329 -39.94 -0.59 -6.61
C TRP A 329 -39.12 -0.56 -5.30
N GLN A 330 -39.72 -0.89 -4.16
CA GLN A 330 -39.04 -1.01 -2.89
C GLN A 330 -37.93 -2.09 -2.96
N LYS A 331 -38.24 -3.25 -3.53
CA LYS A 331 -37.27 -4.34 -3.69
C LYS A 331 -36.11 -3.97 -4.60
N LEU A 332 -36.38 -3.21 -5.70
CA LEU A 332 -35.34 -2.73 -6.60
C LEU A 332 -34.44 -1.70 -5.91
N ALA A 333 -35.02 -0.76 -5.15
CA ALA A 333 -34.28 0.23 -4.37
C ALA A 333 -33.42 -0.45 -3.30
N HIS A 334 -33.97 -1.40 -2.56
CA HIS A 334 -33.25 -2.21 -1.60
C HIS A 334 -32.06 -2.92 -2.24
N THR A 335 -32.28 -3.59 -3.38
CA THR A 335 -31.21 -4.30 -4.11
C THR A 335 -30.12 -3.34 -4.58
N ALA A 336 -30.48 -2.15 -5.05
CA ALA A 336 -29.52 -1.14 -5.51
C ALA A 336 -28.67 -0.55 -4.37
N LYS A 337 -29.18 -0.56 -3.13
CA LYS A 337 -28.50 -0.03 -1.95
C LYS A 337 -27.78 -1.10 -1.14
N HIS A 338 -28.18 -2.37 -1.22
CA HIS A 338 -27.65 -3.49 -0.42
C HIS A 338 -27.16 -4.63 -1.31
N TRP A 339 -26.41 -4.28 -2.36
CA TRP A 339 -25.96 -5.29 -3.32
C TRP A 339 -24.70 -6.01 -2.82
N ARG A 340 -24.85 -7.27 -2.39
CA ARG A 340 -23.82 -8.04 -1.71
C ARG A 340 -22.96 -8.89 -2.66
N PHE A 341 -21.67 -8.93 -2.31
CA PHE A 341 -20.64 -9.76 -2.93
C PHE A 341 -19.92 -10.52 -1.81
N GLU A 342 -20.02 -11.84 -1.84
CA GLU A 342 -19.58 -12.74 -0.76
C GLU A 342 -18.40 -13.61 -1.18
N GLY A 343 -17.78 -14.31 -0.21
CA GLY A 343 -16.64 -15.20 -0.44
C GLY A 343 -15.44 -14.42 -0.94
N LEU A 344 -15.15 -13.30 -0.29
CA LEU A 344 -14.09 -12.40 -0.69
C LEU A 344 -12.72 -12.96 -0.33
N THR A 345 -11.80 -12.86 -1.28
CA THR A 345 -10.37 -13.12 -1.08
C THR A 345 -9.54 -12.04 -1.77
N PRO A 346 -8.43 -11.58 -1.16
CA PRO A 346 -7.49 -10.70 -1.82
C PRO A 346 -6.94 -11.31 -3.11
N CYS A 347 -6.72 -10.49 -4.12
CA CYS A 347 -6.02 -10.92 -5.32
C CYS A 347 -4.54 -11.20 -5.05
N SER A 348 -3.81 -11.65 -6.08
CA SER A 348 -2.42 -12.08 -5.97
C SER A 348 -1.45 -10.96 -5.59
N TRP A 349 -0.27 -11.34 -5.11
CA TRP A 349 0.85 -10.45 -4.85
C TRP A 349 1.22 -9.52 -6.02
N LYS A 350 1.04 -10.00 -7.25
CA LYS A 350 1.29 -9.22 -8.47
C LYS A 350 0.37 -8.01 -8.61
N GLN A 351 -0.85 -8.11 -8.07
CA GLN A 351 -1.87 -7.05 -8.14
C GLN A 351 -1.87 -6.17 -6.88
N ALA A 352 -1.29 -6.65 -5.77
CA ALA A 352 -1.21 -5.89 -4.54
C ALA A 352 -0.26 -4.69 -4.68
N GLN A 353 -0.67 -3.54 -4.15
CA GLN A 353 0.18 -2.35 -4.11
C GLN A 353 1.16 -2.39 -2.95
N THR A 354 0.77 -3.00 -1.83
CA THR A 354 1.60 -3.11 -0.63
C THR A 354 1.40 -4.45 0.07
N THR A 355 2.36 -4.80 0.90
CA THR A 355 2.35 -5.98 1.77
C THR A 355 1.76 -5.60 3.11
N GLY A 356 0.71 -6.28 3.54
CA GLY A 356 0.27 -6.26 4.92
C GLY A 356 1.00 -7.35 5.71
N GLY A 357 1.19 -7.17 7.01
CA GLY A 357 2.09 -7.96 7.83
C GLY A 357 3.55 -7.54 7.65
N GLY A 358 4.48 -8.31 8.18
CA GLY A 358 5.91 -7.98 8.17
C GLY A 358 6.57 -8.15 9.52
N LEU A 359 7.79 -7.64 9.69
CA LEU A 359 8.45 -7.62 10.99
C LEU A 359 7.61 -6.80 11.98
N ALA A 360 7.25 -7.42 13.10
CA ALA A 360 6.41 -6.78 14.11
C ALA A 360 7.05 -5.47 14.61
N LEU A 361 6.26 -4.42 14.72
CA LEU A 361 6.76 -3.08 15.06
C LEU A 361 7.45 -3.00 16.43
N ARG A 362 7.12 -3.91 17.36
CA ARG A 362 7.78 -4.02 18.67
C ARG A 362 9.24 -4.49 18.60
N GLU A 363 9.62 -5.14 17.51
CA GLU A 363 10.98 -5.68 17.34
C GLU A 363 12.00 -4.59 17.03
N VAL A 364 11.55 -3.40 16.67
CA VAL A 364 12.41 -2.24 16.45
C VAL A 364 12.21 -1.18 17.54
N ASP A 365 13.25 -0.38 17.76
CA ASP A 365 13.17 0.82 18.59
C ASP A 365 12.64 2.04 17.79
N GLN A 366 12.56 3.20 18.42
CA GLN A 366 12.10 4.45 17.79
C GLN A 366 13.02 4.93 16.65
N HIS A 367 14.17 4.34 16.48
CA HIS A 367 15.14 4.60 15.42
C HIS A 367 15.17 3.48 14.37
N PHE A 368 14.19 2.59 14.38
CA PHE A 368 14.10 1.43 13.49
C PHE A 368 15.25 0.42 13.63
N GLN A 369 16.07 0.52 14.71
CA GLN A 369 17.07 -0.49 15.00
C GLN A 369 16.41 -1.75 15.57
N PHE A 370 16.79 -2.90 15.03
CA PHE A 370 16.32 -4.19 15.54
C PHE A 370 16.88 -4.46 16.93
N LYS A 371 16.00 -4.68 17.90
CA LYS A 371 16.35 -4.79 19.32
C LYS A 371 17.28 -5.96 19.64
N GLY A 372 17.18 -7.05 18.87
CA GLY A 372 18.02 -8.23 19.04
C GLY A 372 19.44 -8.12 18.47
N CYS A 373 19.70 -7.15 17.56
CA CYS A 373 20.95 -7.06 16.81
C CYS A 373 21.37 -5.59 16.63
N PRO A 374 22.25 -5.06 17.50
CA PRO A 374 22.76 -3.69 17.37
C PRO A 374 23.43 -3.46 16.00
N GLY A 375 23.12 -2.33 15.37
CA GLY A 375 23.61 -1.99 14.03
C GLY A 375 22.82 -2.61 12.87
N LEU A 376 21.75 -3.36 13.16
CA LEU A 376 20.80 -3.84 12.16
C LEU A 376 19.51 -3.02 12.24
N TYR A 377 19.05 -2.51 11.09
CA TYR A 377 17.87 -1.67 10.99
C TYR A 377 16.89 -2.24 9.95
N PHE A 378 15.59 -2.09 10.19
CA PHE A 378 14.55 -2.45 9.24
C PHE A 378 13.67 -1.24 8.97
N VAL A 379 13.46 -0.91 7.68
CA VAL A 379 12.70 0.26 7.24
C VAL A 379 11.72 -0.06 6.12
N GLY A 380 10.76 0.82 5.92
CA GLY A 380 9.76 0.71 4.87
C GLY A 380 8.83 -0.48 5.00
N GLU A 381 8.51 -1.11 3.86
CA GLU A 381 7.52 -2.18 3.74
C GLU A 381 7.98 -3.54 4.30
N THR A 382 9.20 -3.64 4.84
CA THR A 382 9.66 -4.84 5.56
C THR A 382 8.97 -4.97 6.93
N LEU A 383 8.52 -3.84 7.48
CA LEU A 383 7.81 -3.72 8.76
C LEU A 383 6.31 -3.98 8.59
N ASP A 384 5.64 -4.45 9.65
CA ASP A 384 4.19 -4.62 9.70
C ASP A 384 3.46 -3.27 9.74
N CYS A 385 3.55 -2.53 8.63
CA CYS A 385 2.95 -1.22 8.48
C CYS A 385 2.59 -0.97 7.01
N ALA A 386 1.34 -1.20 6.64
CA ALA A 386 0.80 -0.89 5.33
C ALA A 386 -0.12 0.33 5.44
N GLY A 387 0.18 1.40 4.76
CA GLY A 387 -0.67 2.59 4.72
C GLY A 387 -1.80 2.48 3.72
N SER A 388 -2.85 3.25 3.92
CA SER A 388 -3.97 3.42 3.00
C SER A 388 -3.51 3.89 1.60
N CYS A 389 -4.41 3.85 0.62
CA CYS A 389 -4.15 4.47 -0.69
C CYS A 389 -4.04 5.99 -0.55
N GLY A 390 -3.04 6.59 -1.19
CA GLY A 390 -3.00 8.04 -1.24
C GLY A 390 -1.76 8.74 -0.67
N GLY A 391 -0.59 8.10 -0.68
CA GLY A 391 0.68 8.69 -0.25
C GLY A 391 1.24 8.10 1.05
N PHE A 392 0.41 7.47 1.86
CA PHE A 392 0.76 6.94 3.19
C PHE A 392 1.92 5.94 3.16
N ASN A 393 1.98 5.06 2.17
CA ASN A 393 3.05 4.06 2.03
C ASN A 393 4.39 4.68 1.66
N LEU A 394 4.41 5.72 0.83
CA LEU A 394 5.64 6.42 0.49
C LEU A 394 6.09 7.35 1.62
N HIS A 395 5.17 8.01 2.33
CA HIS A 395 5.44 8.72 3.56
C HIS A 395 6.19 7.83 4.57
N TRP A 396 5.62 6.65 4.88
CA TRP A 396 6.25 5.67 5.76
C TRP A 396 7.61 5.20 5.25
N ALA A 397 7.71 4.88 3.95
CA ALA A 397 8.95 4.37 3.36
C ALA A 397 10.08 5.40 3.41
N PHE A 398 9.83 6.62 2.95
CA PHE A 398 10.83 7.68 3.00
C PHE A 398 11.15 8.08 4.44
N GLY A 399 10.12 8.30 5.27
CA GLY A 399 10.30 8.75 6.64
C GLY A 399 11.06 7.76 7.50
N SER A 400 10.74 6.44 7.44
CA SER A 400 11.48 5.43 8.19
C SER A 400 12.96 5.36 7.78
N GLY A 401 13.26 5.57 6.49
CA GLY A 401 14.65 5.71 6.04
C GLY A 401 15.32 6.97 6.57
N LEU A 402 14.60 8.09 6.66
CA LEU A 402 15.14 9.38 7.12
C LEU A 402 15.39 9.44 8.62
N VAL A 403 14.61 8.73 9.45
CA VAL A 403 14.81 8.68 10.90
C VAL A 403 16.23 8.27 11.24
N LEU A 404 16.90 7.49 10.39
CA LEU A 404 18.31 7.09 10.57
C LEU A 404 19.28 8.28 10.54
N SER A 405 18.91 9.43 9.97
CA SER A 405 19.72 10.65 10.01
C SER A 405 19.74 11.31 11.39
N LEU A 406 18.73 11.02 12.22
CA LEU A 406 18.63 11.56 13.58
C LEU A 406 19.52 10.79 14.57
N ILE A 407 20.13 9.68 14.11
CA ILE A 407 21.06 8.89 14.91
C ILE A 407 22.47 9.25 14.46
N HIS A 408 23.34 9.64 15.40
CA HIS A 408 24.76 9.56 15.15
C HIS A 408 25.13 8.09 14.96
N ILE A 409 25.19 7.61 13.70
CA ILE A 409 25.79 6.32 13.35
C ILE A 409 27.33 6.44 13.54
N SER A 410 27.75 7.08 14.61
CA SER A 410 29.12 7.36 14.97
C SER A 410 29.42 6.71 16.31
N GLU A 411 30.33 5.78 16.23
CA GLU A 411 31.02 4.98 17.23
C GLU A 411 30.29 3.71 17.68
N PRO A 412 30.84 2.53 17.32
CA PRO A 412 30.61 1.36 18.14
C PRO A 412 31.06 1.75 19.54
N THR A 413 30.16 1.76 20.51
CA THR A 413 30.49 1.88 21.92
C THR A 413 31.61 0.91 22.20
N ARG A 414 32.86 1.39 22.27
CA ARG A 414 33.94 0.73 22.94
C ARG A 414 33.48 0.60 24.39
N ARG A 415 32.82 -0.51 24.69
CA ARG A 415 32.76 -0.94 26.10
C ARG A 415 34.21 -1.08 26.57
N SER A 416 34.65 -0.05 27.26
CA SER A 416 35.82 -0.15 28.10
C SER A 416 35.56 -1.26 29.11
N TYR A 417 36.08 -2.45 28.85
CA TYR A 417 36.33 -3.40 29.91
C TYR A 417 37.44 -2.77 30.74
N ILE A 418 37.06 -2.08 31.80
CA ILE A 418 37.95 -1.84 32.93
C ILE A 418 38.00 -3.17 33.65
N SER A 419 39.19 -3.67 33.71
CA SER A 419 39.69 -4.84 34.43
C SER A 419 39.21 -4.93 35.86
#